data_ef09b538b59fdf8aedeb212a452fd6c7
#
_entry.id   ef09b538b59fdf8aedeb212a452fd6c7
#
_cell.length_a   1.000
_cell.length_b   1.000
_cell.length_c   1.000
_cell.angle_alpha   90.00
_cell.angle_beta   90.00
_cell.angle_gamma   90.00
#
_symmetry.space_group_name_H-M   'P 1'
#
loop_
_entity.id
_entity.type
_entity.pdbx_description
1 polymer ?
#
loop_
_entity_poly.entity_id
_entity_poly.type
_entity_poly.pdbx_seq_one_letter_code
_entity_poly.pdbx_strand_id
1 'polypeptide(L)'
;DGTGAVLDEGLVLSFPAPHSYTGEDVLELHGHGGPVVLEALVARAIELGARRANPGEFTLRAFLNEKLDLVQAEAVADLIDAGSLAAARAAVRSLQGEFSRRVHELTEALIELRIWIEAAIDFPEEEIDFLADRALASRLTALRERFASVLRSAEQGRVLRDGMTVVIAGRPNAGKSSLLNALAGHDAAIVTPLAGTTRDVLRERIAIDGMPLHVIDTAGLRSLEDDAADVVEAEGIRRARIEMARADRIVFVIDTHTDPQAQAWQDERANLPVDVAVTLLLNKIDAVAPEHAAQSEAQIRARMRAGDAVLAISARTGAGMETLRHHLKSCMGYDAAAGTVSARARHLDALRRAETHAEEAVRQLVEARAGELVAEELRRAQQALNEITGEFHADDLLGRIFGSFCIGK
;
A
#
# COMPACT_ATOMS: atom_id res chain seq x y z
N ASP A 1 41.49 9.42 10.63
CA ASP A 1 41.08 9.34 12.03
C ASP A 1 41.66 10.51 12.85
N GLY A 2 41.42 10.54 14.16
CA GLY A 2 41.96 11.57 15.07
C GLY A 2 43.47 11.54 15.23
N THR A 3 44.15 10.48 14.84
CA THR A 3 45.62 10.34 14.90
C THR A 3 46.30 10.74 13.60
N GLY A 4 45.56 11.06 12.55
CA GLY A 4 46.06 11.35 11.20
C GLY A 4 46.18 10.12 10.30
N ALA A 5 45.79 8.93 10.75
CA ALA A 5 45.75 7.75 9.89
C ALA A 5 44.59 7.84 8.88
N VAL A 6 44.89 7.40 7.63
CA VAL A 6 43.87 7.36 6.56
C VAL A 6 42.81 6.31 6.89
N LEU A 7 41.56 6.70 6.85
CA LEU A 7 40.40 5.79 7.04
C LEU A 7 39.98 5.18 5.69
N ASP A 8 39.92 6.01 4.66
CA ASP A 8 39.50 5.62 3.31
C ASP A 8 39.92 6.71 2.30
N GLU A 9 39.88 6.37 1.01
CA GLU A 9 40.00 7.29 -0.11
C GLU A 9 38.68 7.25 -0.92
N GLY A 10 38.01 8.39 -1.13
CA GLY A 10 36.73 8.44 -1.78
C GLY A 10 36.41 9.83 -2.34
N LEU A 11 35.14 10.03 -2.68
CA LEU A 11 34.67 11.33 -3.20
C LEU A 11 34.04 12.14 -2.07
N VAL A 12 34.28 13.45 -2.13
CA VAL A 12 33.60 14.44 -1.28
C VAL A 12 32.81 15.38 -2.17
N LEU A 13 31.50 15.46 -1.96
CA LEU A 13 30.62 16.35 -2.70
C LEU A 13 30.06 17.40 -1.74
N SER A 14 30.07 18.67 -2.16
CA SER A 14 29.50 19.77 -1.41
C SER A 14 28.34 20.37 -2.20
N PHE A 15 27.22 20.52 -1.55
CA PHE A 15 26.01 21.09 -2.09
C PHE A 15 25.60 22.32 -1.26
N PRO A 16 25.98 23.54 -1.70
CA PRO A 16 25.57 24.77 -1.00
C PRO A 16 24.07 24.98 -1.06
N ALA A 17 23.51 25.56 0.01
CA ALA A 17 22.11 26.01 0.04
C ALA A 17 21.83 27.01 -1.10
N PRO A 18 20.65 26.98 -1.70
CA PRO A 18 19.55 26.03 -1.54
C PRO A 18 19.65 24.82 -2.47
N HIS A 19 20.78 24.59 -3.15
CA HIS A 19 20.98 23.58 -4.22
C HIS A 19 21.40 22.22 -3.65
N SER A 20 20.71 21.74 -2.62
CA SER A 20 20.91 20.44 -1.97
C SER A 20 19.58 19.71 -1.83
N TYR A 21 19.63 18.46 -1.35
CA TYR A 21 18.43 17.67 -1.05
C TYR A 21 17.58 18.32 0.05
N THR A 22 18.22 18.78 1.14
CA THR A 22 17.52 19.38 2.28
C THR A 22 17.20 20.87 2.10
N GLY A 23 17.79 21.52 1.08
CA GLY A 23 17.75 22.99 0.95
C GLY A 23 18.75 23.73 1.83
N GLU A 24 19.52 23.02 2.67
CA GLU A 24 20.60 23.53 3.51
C GLU A 24 21.96 23.15 2.91
N ASP A 25 23.07 23.62 3.50
CA ASP A 25 24.40 23.14 3.11
C ASP A 25 24.53 21.65 3.40
N VAL A 26 24.88 20.85 2.39
CA VAL A 26 25.06 19.39 2.49
C VAL A 26 26.46 19.01 2.04
N LEU A 27 27.12 18.16 2.84
CA LEU A 27 28.37 17.50 2.51
C LEU A 27 28.14 16.00 2.43
N GLU A 28 28.51 15.38 1.31
CA GLU A 28 28.46 13.93 1.13
C GLU A 28 29.88 13.35 1.06
N LEU A 29 30.12 12.30 1.84
CA LEU A 29 31.35 11.52 1.86
C LEU A 29 31.09 10.15 1.25
N HIS A 30 31.58 9.88 0.05
CA HIS A 30 31.40 8.61 -0.65
C HIS A 30 32.65 7.76 -0.44
N GLY A 31 32.59 6.83 0.50
CA GLY A 31 33.64 5.86 0.78
C GLY A 31 33.36 4.48 0.17
N HIS A 32 34.30 3.55 0.31
CA HIS A 32 34.10 2.15 -0.01
C HIS A 32 33.08 1.53 0.95
N GLY A 33 32.12 0.76 0.41
CA GLY A 33 30.91 0.32 1.10
C GLY A 33 31.06 -0.71 2.24
N GLY A 34 32.26 -0.90 2.77
CA GLY A 34 32.48 -1.78 3.92
C GLY A 34 31.89 -1.21 5.20
N PRO A 35 31.10 -1.99 6.00
CA PRO A 35 30.41 -1.47 7.19
C PRO A 35 31.39 -0.88 8.22
N VAL A 36 32.59 -1.44 8.37
CA VAL A 36 33.62 -0.94 9.30
C VAL A 36 34.14 0.43 8.86
N VAL A 37 34.35 0.63 7.56
CA VAL A 37 34.87 1.90 7.01
C VAL A 37 33.79 2.99 7.17
N LEU A 38 32.56 2.68 6.81
CA LEU A 38 31.46 3.64 6.93
C LEU A 38 31.20 4.03 8.39
N GLU A 39 31.24 3.06 9.33
CA GLU A 39 31.09 3.36 10.76
C GLU A 39 32.25 4.22 11.29
N ALA A 40 33.49 3.97 10.84
CA ALA A 40 34.64 4.78 11.20
C ALA A 40 34.54 6.23 10.68
N LEU A 41 34.01 6.43 9.46
CA LEU A 41 33.74 7.77 8.90
C LEU A 41 32.65 8.49 9.71
N VAL A 42 31.56 7.81 10.06
CA VAL A 42 30.49 8.36 10.91
C VAL A 42 31.02 8.71 12.30
N ALA A 43 31.81 7.83 12.93
CA ALA A 43 32.42 8.08 14.23
C ALA A 43 33.33 9.32 14.18
N ARG A 44 34.13 9.47 13.11
CA ARG A 44 34.99 10.65 12.94
C ARG A 44 34.20 11.93 12.75
N ALA A 45 33.10 11.90 12.00
CA ALA A 45 32.19 13.06 11.85
C ALA A 45 31.60 13.50 13.20
N ILE A 46 31.23 12.52 14.05
CA ILE A 46 30.71 12.78 15.41
C ILE A 46 31.80 13.40 16.31
N GLU A 47 33.03 12.90 16.28
CA GLU A 47 34.17 13.49 16.99
C GLU A 47 34.41 14.94 16.58
N LEU A 48 34.11 15.30 15.33
CA LEU A 48 34.24 16.66 14.80
C LEU A 48 33.05 17.56 15.09
N GLY A 49 32.04 17.08 15.84
CA GLY A 49 30.91 17.87 16.31
C GLY A 49 29.59 17.59 15.61
N ALA A 50 29.54 16.65 14.67
CA ALA A 50 28.27 16.20 14.11
C ALA A 50 27.50 15.33 15.14
N ARG A 51 26.22 15.08 14.89
CA ARG A 51 25.42 14.08 15.59
C ARG A 51 24.78 13.12 14.59
N ARG A 52 24.40 11.96 15.03
CA ARG A 52 23.55 11.07 14.20
C ARG A 52 22.21 11.75 13.95
N ALA A 53 21.72 11.66 12.71
CA ALA A 53 20.41 12.12 12.33
C ALA A 53 19.32 11.19 12.92
N ASN A 54 18.18 11.77 13.26
CA ASN A 54 16.99 11.00 13.57
C ASN A 54 16.45 10.29 12.31
N PRO A 55 15.62 9.24 12.46
CA PRO A 55 14.91 8.65 11.33
C PRO A 55 14.17 9.71 10.51
N GLY A 56 14.35 9.69 9.18
CA GLY A 56 13.70 10.62 8.26
C GLY A 56 14.13 12.10 8.35
N GLU A 57 15.15 12.44 9.14
CA GLU A 57 15.50 13.84 9.41
C GLU A 57 15.91 14.62 8.15
N PHE A 58 16.62 14.01 7.20
CA PHE A 58 16.99 14.68 5.95
C PHE A 58 15.75 15.02 5.10
N THR A 59 14.82 14.08 5.00
CA THR A 59 13.57 14.29 4.25
C THR A 59 12.62 15.25 4.97
N LEU A 60 12.60 15.23 6.32
CA LEU A 60 11.87 16.24 7.10
C LEU A 60 12.40 17.65 6.85
N ARG A 61 13.73 17.84 6.83
CA ARG A 61 14.34 19.13 6.52
C ARG A 61 14.02 19.57 5.08
N ALA A 62 14.06 18.65 4.12
CA ALA A 62 13.66 18.94 2.74
C ALA A 62 12.21 19.42 2.66
N PHE A 63 11.31 18.79 3.42
CA PHE A 63 9.92 19.21 3.52
C PHE A 63 9.77 20.59 4.20
N LEU A 64 10.42 20.82 5.36
CA LEU A 64 10.36 22.10 6.08
C LEU A 64 10.96 23.27 5.27
N ASN A 65 11.90 22.99 4.38
CA ASN A 65 12.52 23.95 3.47
C ASN A 65 11.85 23.98 2.07
N GLU A 66 10.61 23.48 1.97
CA GLU A 66 9.77 23.53 0.75
C GLU A 66 10.42 22.90 -0.50
N LYS A 67 11.38 21.98 -0.31
CA LYS A 67 11.99 21.21 -1.41
C LYS A 67 11.09 20.09 -1.88
N LEU A 68 10.30 19.53 -0.97
CA LEU A 68 9.33 18.47 -1.18
C LEU A 68 8.05 18.80 -0.43
N ASP A 69 6.91 18.45 -0.98
CA ASP A 69 5.67 18.40 -0.20
C ASP A 69 5.57 17.07 0.59
N LEU A 70 4.53 16.94 1.41
CA LEU A 70 4.39 15.76 2.28
C LEU A 70 4.21 14.46 1.49
N VAL A 71 3.50 14.49 0.35
CA VAL A 71 3.33 13.33 -0.54
C VAL A 71 4.66 12.90 -1.14
N GLN A 72 5.44 13.87 -1.62
CA GLN A 72 6.77 13.63 -2.18
C GLN A 72 7.73 13.07 -1.11
N ALA A 73 7.68 13.62 0.10
CA ALA A 73 8.47 13.12 1.23
C ALA A 73 8.11 11.65 1.55
N GLU A 74 6.82 11.30 1.61
CA GLU A 74 6.37 9.94 1.82
C GLU A 74 6.76 9.01 0.66
N ALA A 75 6.76 9.52 -0.57
CA ALA A 75 7.13 8.74 -1.75
C ALA A 75 8.60 8.31 -1.74
N VAL A 76 9.49 9.04 -1.05
CA VAL A 76 10.88 8.60 -0.81
C VAL A 76 10.91 7.29 -0.05
N ALA A 77 10.15 7.16 1.04
CA ALA A 77 10.06 5.93 1.81
C ALA A 77 9.42 4.81 0.97
N ASP A 78 8.31 5.12 0.27
CA ASP A 78 7.61 4.15 -0.56
C ASP A 78 8.49 3.60 -1.69
N LEU A 79 9.39 4.41 -2.25
CA LEU A 79 10.35 3.98 -3.26
C LEU A 79 11.40 3.01 -2.70
N ILE A 80 11.84 3.24 -1.48
CA ILE A 80 12.82 2.39 -0.78
C ILE A 80 12.22 1.04 -0.43
N ASP A 81 10.97 1.05 0.06
CA ASP A 81 10.25 -0.13 0.53
C ASP A 81 9.53 -0.88 -0.62
N ALA A 82 9.65 -0.39 -1.85
CA ALA A 82 8.92 -0.92 -3.00
C ALA A 82 9.17 -2.43 -3.20
N GLY A 83 8.12 -3.24 -3.07
CA GLY A 83 8.16 -4.69 -3.24
C GLY A 83 8.06 -5.16 -4.70
N SER A 84 7.88 -4.24 -5.66
CA SER A 84 7.81 -4.54 -7.09
C SER A 84 8.27 -3.36 -7.94
N LEU A 85 8.62 -3.61 -9.20
CA LEU A 85 8.97 -2.56 -10.15
C LEU A 85 7.78 -1.61 -10.42
N ALA A 86 6.56 -2.12 -10.40
CA ALA A 86 5.34 -1.30 -10.55
C ALA A 86 5.17 -0.35 -9.36
N ALA A 87 5.37 -0.84 -8.12
CA ALA A 87 5.36 -0.03 -6.91
C ALA A 87 6.45 1.05 -6.95
N ALA A 88 7.69 0.69 -7.32
CA ALA A 88 8.79 1.65 -7.47
C ALA A 88 8.46 2.75 -8.47
N ARG A 89 7.92 2.40 -9.65
CA ARG A 89 7.49 3.37 -10.66
C ARG A 89 6.36 4.28 -10.17
N ALA A 90 5.41 3.75 -9.41
CA ALA A 90 4.35 4.55 -8.80
C ALA A 90 4.91 5.54 -7.77
N ALA A 91 5.85 5.10 -6.92
CA ALA A 91 6.54 5.95 -5.96
C ALA A 91 7.36 7.06 -6.65
N VAL A 92 8.09 6.75 -7.73
CA VAL A 92 8.82 7.76 -8.53
C VAL A 92 7.87 8.82 -9.08
N ARG A 93 6.70 8.45 -9.62
CA ARG A 93 5.71 9.42 -10.12
C ARG A 93 5.19 10.33 -9.00
N SER A 94 4.91 9.77 -7.81
CA SER A 94 4.52 10.58 -6.64
C SER A 94 5.66 11.50 -6.19
N LEU A 95 6.91 11.02 -6.17
CA LEU A 95 8.09 11.83 -5.87
C LEU A 95 8.29 12.98 -6.90
N GLN A 96 7.94 12.75 -8.16
CA GLN A 96 7.94 13.77 -9.21
C GLN A 96 6.75 14.74 -9.12
N GLY A 97 5.90 14.64 -8.09
CA GLY A 97 4.79 15.53 -7.81
C GLY A 97 3.52 15.26 -8.63
N GLU A 98 3.41 14.12 -9.33
CA GLU A 98 2.22 13.83 -10.14
C GLU A 98 0.95 13.72 -9.29
N PHE A 99 1.03 13.09 -8.11
CA PHE A 99 -0.11 12.98 -7.20
C PHE A 99 -0.47 14.34 -6.59
N SER A 100 0.52 15.09 -6.10
CA SER A 100 0.32 16.42 -5.55
C SER A 100 -0.33 17.36 -6.56
N ARG A 101 0.11 17.33 -7.81
CA ARG A 101 -0.49 18.13 -8.88
C ARG A 101 -1.97 17.82 -9.07
N ARG A 102 -2.35 16.52 -9.07
CA ARG A 102 -3.76 16.10 -9.19
C ARG A 102 -4.60 16.57 -8.00
N VAL A 103 -4.02 16.54 -6.78
CA VAL A 103 -4.69 17.07 -5.57
C VAL A 103 -4.85 18.59 -5.66
N HIS A 104 -3.81 19.32 -6.08
CA HIS A 104 -3.90 20.77 -6.29
C HIS A 104 -4.95 21.14 -7.35
N GLU A 105 -5.05 20.39 -8.45
CA GLU A 105 -6.09 20.62 -9.47
C GLU A 105 -7.52 20.44 -8.91
N LEU A 106 -7.72 19.53 -7.93
CA LEU A 106 -8.99 19.42 -7.20
C LEU A 106 -9.20 20.62 -6.25
N THR A 107 -8.16 21.01 -5.52
CA THR A 107 -8.20 22.15 -4.60
C THR A 107 -8.54 23.45 -5.33
N GLU A 108 -7.88 23.72 -6.44
CA GLU A 108 -8.15 24.91 -7.27
C GLU A 108 -9.59 24.91 -7.80
N ALA A 109 -10.09 23.75 -8.27
CA ALA A 109 -11.49 23.65 -8.72
C ALA A 109 -12.49 23.91 -7.59
N LEU A 110 -12.19 23.51 -6.35
CA LEU A 110 -13.01 23.84 -5.17
C LEU A 110 -12.94 25.33 -4.83
N ILE A 111 -11.75 25.93 -4.90
CA ILE A 111 -11.55 27.37 -4.65
C ILE A 111 -12.31 28.21 -5.68
N GLU A 112 -12.16 27.91 -6.97
CA GLU A 112 -12.89 28.59 -8.04
C GLU A 112 -14.41 28.52 -7.83
N LEU A 113 -14.90 27.35 -7.46
CA LEU A 113 -16.33 27.14 -7.19
C LEU A 113 -16.81 27.95 -5.97
N ARG A 114 -16.00 27.98 -4.90
CA ARG A 114 -16.29 28.73 -3.68
C ARG A 114 -16.31 30.23 -3.95
N ILE A 115 -15.32 30.77 -4.65
CA ILE A 115 -15.26 32.20 -5.04
C ILE A 115 -16.52 32.59 -5.82
N TRP A 116 -16.96 31.74 -6.75
CA TRP A 116 -18.15 31.98 -7.54
C TRP A 116 -19.43 32.02 -6.69
N ILE A 117 -19.55 31.12 -5.70
CA ILE A 117 -20.69 31.07 -4.77
C ILE A 117 -20.68 32.23 -3.79
N GLU A 118 -19.52 32.56 -3.21
CA GLU A 118 -19.35 33.71 -2.31
C GLU A 118 -19.71 35.00 -3.03
N ALA A 119 -19.26 35.19 -4.28
CA ALA A 119 -19.66 36.33 -5.09
C ALA A 119 -21.18 36.40 -5.34
N ALA A 120 -21.82 35.28 -5.53
CA ALA A 120 -23.27 35.18 -5.69
C ALA A 120 -24.05 35.54 -4.42
N ILE A 121 -23.48 35.33 -3.25
CA ILE A 121 -24.06 35.67 -1.95
C ILE A 121 -23.89 37.19 -1.68
N ASP A 122 -22.71 37.73 -2.01
CA ASP A 122 -22.36 39.13 -1.71
C ASP A 122 -23.09 40.13 -2.63
N PHE A 123 -23.52 39.73 -3.83
CA PHE A 123 -24.19 40.56 -4.81
C PHE A 123 -25.58 40.08 -5.18
N PRO A 124 -26.53 40.04 -4.20
CA PRO A 124 -27.86 39.52 -4.44
C PRO A 124 -28.74 40.41 -5.34
N GLU A 125 -28.32 41.65 -5.59
CA GLU A 125 -29.07 42.61 -6.40
C GLU A 125 -28.88 42.44 -7.93
N GLU A 126 -27.86 41.65 -8.35
CA GLU A 126 -27.73 41.29 -9.74
C GLU A 126 -28.77 40.22 -10.05
N GLU A 127 -29.72 40.46 -11.01
CA GLU A 127 -30.82 39.56 -11.43
C GLU A 127 -30.31 38.22 -12.05
N ILE A 128 -29.14 37.75 -11.67
CA ILE A 128 -28.58 36.49 -12.12
C ILE A 128 -28.97 35.42 -11.08
N ASP A 129 -29.87 34.52 -11.44
CA ASP A 129 -30.11 33.31 -10.63
C ASP A 129 -28.92 32.37 -10.80
N PHE A 130 -27.83 32.66 -10.03
CA PHE A 130 -26.59 31.90 -10.02
C PHE A 130 -26.81 30.42 -9.70
N LEU A 131 -27.89 30.07 -9.01
CA LEU A 131 -28.21 28.71 -8.59
C LEU A 131 -28.94 27.93 -9.70
N ALA A 132 -29.56 28.61 -10.69
CA ALA A 132 -30.12 27.99 -11.87
C ALA A 132 -29.14 27.88 -13.04
N ASP A 133 -27.92 28.33 -12.88
CA ASP A 133 -26.92 28.35 -13.95
C ASP A 133 -26.47 26.94 -14.33
N ARG A 134 -26.72 26.57 -15.60
CA ARG A 134 -26.19 25.30 -16.17
C ARG A 134 -24.68 25.18 -16.09
N ALA A 135 -23.95 26.28 -16.04
CA ALA A 135 -22.50 26.30 -15.88
C ALA A 135 -22.10 25.76 -14.50
N LEU A 136 -22.80 26.10 -13.44
CA LEU A 136 -22.56 25.57 -12.10
C LEU A 136 -22.77 24.05 -12.04
N ALA A 137 -23.88 23.55 -12.58
CA ALA A 137 -24.16 22.11 -12.64
C ALA A 137 -23.07 21.35 -13.43
N SER A 138 -22.60 21.93 -14.54
CA SER A 138 -21.49 21.37 -15.32
C SER A 138 -20.17 21.33 -14.54
N ARG A 139 -19.82 22.40 -13.82
CA ARG A 139 -18.61 22.47 -12.98
C ARG A 139 -18.65 21.43 -11.86
N LEU A 140 -19.79 21.27 -11.18
CA LEU A 140 -19.98 20.27 -10.15
C LEU A 140 -19.86 18.83 -10.69
N THR A 141 -20.41 18.57 -11.86
CA THR A 141 -20.27 17.27 -12.53
C THR A 141 -18.80 16.98 -12.87
N ALA A 142 -18.10 17.94 -13.45
CA ALA A 142 -16.67 17.82 -13.77
C ALA A 142 -15.82 17.61 -12.50
N LEU A 143 -16.15 18.29 -11.41
CA LEU A 143 -15.47 18.10 -10.12
C LEU A 143 -15.64 16.68 -9.59
N ARG A 144 -16.86 16.11 -9.62
CA ARG A 144 -17.11 14.74 -9.22
C ARG A 144 -16.34 13.72 -10.08
N GLU A 145 -16.28 13.92 -11.39
CA GLU A 145 -15.50 13.06 -12.29
C GLU A 145 -14.01 13.11 -11.95
N ARG A 146 -13.48 14.30 -11.63
CA ARG A 146 -12.09 14.46 -11.18
C ARG A 146 -11.84 13.73 -9.86
N PHE A 147 -12.71 13.89 -8.83
CA PHE A 147 -12.60 13.14 -7.58
C PHE A 147 -12.58 11.63 -7.82
N ALA A 148 -13.53 11.10 -8.59
CA ALA A 148 -13.60 9.67 -8.93
C ALA A 148 -12.34 9.18 -9.65
N SER A 149 -11.73 9.99 -10.50
CA SER A 149 -10.48 9.65 -11.20
C SER A 149 -9.29 9.61 -10.25
N VAL A 150 -9.15 10.61 -9.37
CA VAL A 150 -8.04 10.68 -8.40
C VAL A 150 -8.18 9.57 -7.37
N LEU A 151 -9.38 9.31 -6.85
CA LEU A 151 -9.65 8.22 -5.91
C LEU A 151 -9.30 6.86 -6.51
N ARG A 152 -9.75 6.54 -7.72
CA ARG A 152 -9.36 5.28 -8.40
C ARG A 152 -7.85 5.13 -8.51
N SER A 153 -7.15 6.19 -8.93
CA SER A 153 -5.68 6.16 -9.04
C SER A 153 -4.99 5.95 -7.68
N ALA A 154 -5.50 6.60 -6.62
CA ALA A 154 -4.98 6.47 -5.27
C ALA A 154 -5.27 5.08 -4.67
N GLU A 155 -6.44 4.48 -4.94
CA GLU A 155 -6.79 3.12 -4.52
C GLU A 155 -5.84 2.10 -5.16
N GLN A 156 -5.59 2.20 -6.47
CA GLN A 156 -4.60 1.37 -7.15
C GLN A 156 -3.20 1.58 -6.59
N GLY A 157 -2.83 2.81 -6.30
CA GLY A 157 -1.55 3.15 -5.68
C GLY A 157 -1.36 2.56 -4.31
N ARG A 158 -2.41 2.54 -3.49
CA ARG A 158 -2.39 1.88 -2.18
C ARG A 158 -2.17 0.37 -2.32
N VAL A 159 -2.86 -0.27 -3.27
CA VAL A 159 -2.66 -1.71 -3.54
C VAL A 159 -1.22 -2.01 -3.98
N LEU A 160 -0.64 -1.16 -4.82
CA LEU A 160 0.76 -1.31 -5.24
C LEU A 160 1.76 -1.11 -4.09
N ARG A 161 1.46 -0.19 -3.18
CA ARG A 161 2.30 0.10 -2.03
C ARG A 161 2.18 -0.96 -0.94
N ASP A 162 0.95 -1.22 -0.48
CA ASP A 162 0.68 -2.09 0.67
C ASP A 162 0.75 -3.57 0.29
N GLY A 163 0.48 -3.89 -0.98
CA GLY A 163 0.35 -5.26 -1.45
C GLY A 163 -0.89 -5.96 -0.90
N MET A 164 -0.97 -7.27 -1.14
CA MET A 164 -1.98 -8.16 -0.59
C MET A 164 -1.32 -9.12 0.40
N THR A 165 -1.85 -9.23 1.60
CA THR A 165 -1.40 -10.23 2.58
C THR A 165 -2.24 -11.50 2.44
N VAL A 166 -1.59 -12.61 2.06
CA VAL A 166 -2.23 -13.90 1.88
C VAL A 166 -1.64 -14.92 2.84
N VAL A 167 -2.50 -15.58 3.61
CA VAL A 167 -2.10 -16.73 4.43
C VAL A 167 -2.39 -18.03 3.67
N ILE A 168 -1.37 -18.84 3.44
CA ILE A 168 -1.52 -20.16 2.85
C ILE A 168 -1.73 -21.20 3.96
N ALA A 169 -2.89 -21.86 3.94
CA ALA A 169 -3.27 -22.88 4.91
C ALA A 169 -3.60 -24.21 4.21
N GLY A 170 -3.69 -25.29 4.96
CA GLY A 170 -4.02 -26.62 4.47
C GLY A 170 -3.19 -27.73 5.12
N ARG A 171 -3.63 -28.98 4.97
CA ARG A 171 -2.95 -30.15 5.55
C ARG A 171 -1.52 -30.32 5.04
N PRO A 172 -0.64 -31.04 5.76
CA PRO A 172 0.66 -31.44 5.23
C PRO A 172 0.51 -32.14 3.86
N ASN A 173 1.48 -31.92 2.97
CA ASN A 173 1.52 -32.50 1.61
C ASN A 173 0.38 -32.08 0.65
N ALA A 174 -0.47 -31.11 0.99
CA ALA A 174 -1.47 -30.55 0.07
C ALA A 174 -0.83 -29.77 -1.09
N GLY A 175 0.47 -29.46 -1.01
CA GLY A 175 1.22 -28.78 -2.07
C GLY A 175 1.41 -27.28 -1.84
N LYS A 176 1.38 -26.80 -0.58
CA LYS A 176 1.56 -25.40 -0.23
C LYS A 176 2.88 -24.81 -0.74
N SER A 177 4.01 -25.47 -0.45
CA SER A 177 5.34 -25.04 -0.92
C SER A 177 5.47 -25.10 -2.45
N SER A 178 4.83 -26.08 -3.11
CA SER A 178 4.79 -26.14 -4.57
C SER A 178 3.98 -24.98 -5.16
N LEU A 179 2.87 -24.61 -4.52
CA LEU A 179 2.06 -23.46 -4.88
C LEU A 179 2.88 -22.17 -4.76
N LEU A 180 3.59 -21.98 -3.65
CA LEU A 180 4.42 -20.82 -3.41
C LEU A 180 5.50 -20.69 -4.48
N ASN A 181 6.23 -21.78 -4.77
CA ASN A 181 7.23 -21.80 -5.84
C ASN A 181 6.63 -21.50 -7.22
N ALA A 182 5.44 -22.00 -7.51
CA ALA A 182 4.74 -21.74 -8.79
C ALA A 182 4.24 -20.29 -8.90
N LEU A 183 3.89 -19.65 -7.80
CA LEU A 183 3.57 -18.22 -7.77
C LEU A 183 4.82 -17.36 -7.93
N ALA A 184 5.93 -17.70 -7.25
CA ALA A 184 7.20 -16.98 -7.30
C ALA A 184 7.94 -17.14 -8.63
N GLY A 185 7.81 -18.27 -9.32
CA GLY A 185 8.64 -18.62 -10.48
C GLY A 185 8.27 -17.93 -11.80
N HIS A 186 7.24 -17.10 -11.88
CA HIS A 186 6.80 -16.42 -13.11
C HIS A 186 7.22 -14.94 -13.19
N ASP A 187 7.29 -14.26 -12.07
CA ASP A 187 7.81 -12.90 -12.00
C ASP A 187 9.04 -12.95 -11.10
N ALA A 188 10.20 -12.56 -11.63
CA ALA A 188 11.47 -12.59 -10.90
C ALA A 188 11.28 -11.90 -9.54
N ALA A 189 11.03 -12.70 -8.52
CA ALA A 189 10.88 -12.24 -7.16
C ALA A 189 12.19 -11.55 -6.76
N ILE A 190 12.13 -10.26 -6.47
CA ILE A 190 13.16 -9.63 -5.65
C ILE A 190 12.86 -10.15 -4.23
N VAL A 191 13.32 -11.38 -3.95
CA VAL A 191 13.35 -11.90 -2.58
C VAL A 191 14.44 -11.12 -1.87
N THR A 192 14.09 -10.03 -1.23
CA THR A 192 14.95 -9.41 -0.22
C THR A 192 14.59 -10.04 1.12
N PRO A 193 15.47 -10.90 1.69
CA PRO A 193 15.33 -11.25 3.08
C PRO A 193 15.52 -9.96 3.88
N LEU A 194 14.52 -9.50 4.60
CA LEU A 194 14.71 -8.49 5.64
C LEU A 194 15.60 -9.11 6.72
N ALA A 195 16.90 -8.83 6.61
CA ALA A 195 17.85 -9.14 7.67
C ALA A 195 17.52 -8.22 8.87
N GLY A 196 16.97 -8.79 9.94
CA GLY A 196 16.79 -8.00 11.15
C GLY A 196 15.95 -8.60 12.27
N THR A 197 15.18 -9.67 12.06
CA THR A 197 14.37 -10.23 13.14
C THR A 197 14.38 -11.76 13.11
N THR A 198 15.22 -12.35 13.93
CA THR A 198 15.39 -13.80 14.11
C THR A 198 14.21 -14.48 14.83
N ARG A 199 13.04 -13.83 14.93
CA ARG A 199 11.83 -14.34 15.59
C ARG A 199 10.52 -14.08 14.83
N ASP A 200 10.57 -13.48 13.63
CA ASP A 200 9.37 -13.17 12.88
C ASP A 200 8.96 -14.30 11.93
N VAL A 201 7.65 -14.45 11.78
CA VAL A 201 6.98 -15.35 10.83
C VAL A 201 7.62 -15.19 9.45
N LEU A 202 7.98 -16.29 8.80
CA LEU A 202 8.54 -16.29 7.44
C LEU A 202 7.49 -15.66 6.50
N ARG A 203 7.74 -14.42 6.13
CA ARG A 203 6.94 -13.68 5.15
C ARG A 203 7.72 -13.66 3.84
N GLU A 204 7.22 -14.35 2.84
CA GLU A 204 7.78 -14.27 1.50
C GLU A 204 7.08 -13.13 0.74
N ARG A 205 7.87 -12.29 0.09
CA ARG A 205 7.37 -11.24 -0.80
C ARG A 205 7.53 -11.68 -2.23
N ILE A 206 6.43 -11.80 -2.95
CA ILE A 206 6.41 -12.09 -4.38
C ILE A 206 5.61 -10.99 -5.09
N ALA A 207 5.69 -10.91 -6.41
CA ALA A 207 4.86 -10.01 -7.20
C ALA A 207 4.01 -10.81 -8.18
N ILE A 208 2.74 -10.42 -8.34
CA ILE A 208 1.85 -10.97 -9.36
C ILE A 208 1.50 -9.83 -10.32
N ASP A 209 2.05 -9.85 -11.53
CA ASP A 209 1.88 -8.81 -12.55
C ASP A 209 2.14 -7.38 -12.00
N GLY A 210 3.12 -7.25 -11.13
CA GLY A 210 3.49 -6.00 -10.49
C GLY A 210 2.79 -5.70 -9.15
N MET A 211 1.70 -6.40 -8.78
CA MET A 211 1.07 -6.30 -7.47
C MET A 211 1.91 -7.05 -6.43
N PRO A 212 2.39 -6.41 -5.35
CA PRO A 212 3.09 -7.10 -4.28
C PRO A 212 2.16 -8.05 -3.53
N LEU A 213 2.64 -9.26 -3.24
CA LEU A 213 1.95 -10.26 -2.46
C LEU A 213 2.82 -10.68 -1.28
N HIS A 214 2.32 -10.50 -0.07
CA HIS A 214 2.94 -10.93 1.17
C HIS A 214 2.36 -12.29 1.56
N VAL A 215 3.13 -13.35 1.36
CA VAL A 215 2.69 -14.71 1.64
C VAL A 215 3.19 -15.17 2.99
N ILE A 216 2.27 -15.65 3.83
CA ILE A 216 2.53 -16.23 5.14
C ILE A 216 2.24 -17.71 5.04
N ASP A 217 3.28 -18.57 5.13
CA ASP A 217 3.10 -20.03 5.12
C ASP A 217 2.90 -20.54 6.55
N THR A 218 1.72 -21.09 6.83
CA THR A 218 1.42 -21.70 8.13
C THR A 218 2.15 -23.02 8.38
N ALA A 219 2.68 -23.67 7.37
CA ALA A 219 3.51 -24.88 7.54
C ALA A 219 4.89 -24.54 8.13
N GLY A 220 5.47 -23.39 7.73
CA GLY A 220 6.71 -22.87 8.32
C GLY A 220 6.56 -22.49 9.79
N LEU A 221 5.36 -22.11 10.23
CA LEU A 221 5.07 -21.80 11.63
C LEU A 221 5.05 -23.05 12.54
N ARG A 222 4.82 -24.24 11.97
CA ARG A 222 4.83 -25.51 12.71
C ARG A 222 6.21 -26.19 12.75
N SER A 223 7.07 -25.92 11.76
CA SER A 223 8.35 -26.63 11.59
C SER A 223 9.53 -26.08 12.38
N LEU A 224 9.40 -24.92 13.03
CA LEU A 224 10.48 -24.29 13.80
C LEU A 224 10.65 -24.87 15.23
N GLU A 225 9.90 -25.93 15.59
CA GLU A 225 9.66 -26.26 16.98
C GLU A 225 9.64 -27.78 17.29
N ASP A 226 10.40 -28.60 16.58
CA ASP A 226 10.37 -30.08 16.70
C ASP A 226 10.87 -30.69 18.03
N ASP A 227 11.21 -29.89 19.06
CA ASP A 227 11.80 -30.45 20.29
C ASP A 227 11.02 -30.22 21.62
N ALA A 228 9.77 -29.65 21.61
CA ALA A 228 8.97 -29.48 22.82
C ALA A 228 7.45 -29.57 22.56
N ALA A 229 6.93 -30.76 22.53
CA ALA A 229 5.73 -31.16 21.79
C ALA A 229 4.36 -30.53 22.14
N ASP A 230 4.09 -29.91 23.27
CA ASP A 230 2.71 -29.47 23.61
C ASP A 230 2.52 -27.93 23.73
N VAL A 231 3.43 -27.22 24.36
CA VAL A 231 3.27 -25.76 24.60
C VAL A 231 3.60 -24.97 23.33
N VAL A 232 4.52 -25.47 22.55
CA VAL A 232 5.08 -24.85 21.36
C VAL A 232 4.12 -25.00 20.17
N GLU A 233 3.45 -26.14 20.04
CA GLU A 233 2.41 -26.36 19.03
C GLU A 233 1.20 -25.43 19.26
N ALA A 234 0.79 -25.23 20.51
CA ALA A 234 -0.29 -24.31 20.86
C ALA A 234 0.06 -22.86 20.52
N GLU A 235 1.31 -22.42 20.73
CA GLU A 235 1.76 -21.06 20.36
C GLU A 235 1.84 -20.88 18.86
N GLY A 236 2.31 -21.90 18.11
CA GLY A 236 2.32 -21.88 16.64
C GLY A 236 0.91 -21.75 16.05
N ILE A 237 -0.06 -22.50 16.56
CA ILE A 237 -1.48 -22.40 16.18
C ILE A 237 -2.04 -21.02 16.53
N ARG A 238 -1.70 -20.48 17.69
CA ARG A 238 -2.14 -19.15 18.11
C ARG A 238 -1.62 -18.05 17.17
N ARG A 239 -0.34 -18.10 16.81
CA ARG A 239 0.28 -17.17 15.85
C ARG A 239 -0.35 -17.28 14.47
N ALA A 240 -0.55 -18.50 13.97
CA ALA A 240 -1.22 -18.73 12.69
C ALA A 240 -2.63 -18.10 12.67
N ARG A 241 -3.40 -18.22 13.74
CA ARG A 241 -4.73 -17.59 13.86
C ARG A 241 -4.68 -16.07 13.86
N ILE A 242 -3.69 -15.47 14.52
CA ILE A 242 -3.49 -14.01 14.53
C ILE A 242 -3.18 -13.51 13.11
N GLU A 243 -2.29 -14.19 12.40
CA GLU A 243 -1.93 -13.81 11.04
C GLU A 243 -3.12 -14.02 10.07
N MET A 244 -3.88 -15.11 10.22
CA MET A 244 -5.12 -15.33 9.45
C MET A 244 -6.15 -14.21 9.67
N ALA A 245 -6.30 -13.72 10.90
CA ALA A 245 -7.24 -12.65 11.22
C ALA A 245 -6.83 -11.28 10.65
N ARG A 246 -5.55 -11.11 10.31
CA ARG A 246 -4.99 -9.88 9.72
C ARG A 246 -4.81 -9.96 8.21
N ALA A 247 -5.00 -11.13 7.62
CA ALA A 247 -4.83 -11.34 6.19
C ALA A 247 -5.98 -10.70 5.39
N ASP A 248 -5.66 -10.24 4.19
CA ASP A 248 -6.68 -9.81 3.22
C ASP A 248 -7.43 -11.02 2.66
N ARG A 249 -6.76 -12.20 2.63
CA ARG A 249 -7.35 -13.44 2.15
C ARG A 249 -6.61 -14.68 2.69
N ILE A 250 -7.38 -15.74 2.93
CA ILE A 250 -6.82 -17.07 3.24
C ILE A 250 -6.91 -17.92 1.97
N VAL A 251 -5.79 -18.49 1.57
CA VAL A 251 -5.71 -19.50 0.49
C VAL A 251 -5.58 -20.88 1.13
N PHE A 252 -6.67 -21.63 1.12
CA PHE A 252 -6.71 -22.97 1.73
C PHE A 252 -6.48 -24.03 0.66
N VAL A 253 -5.39 -24.78 0.77
CA VAL A 253 -4.95 -25.74 -0.24
C VAL A 253 -5.40 -27.16 0.12
N ILE A 254 -6.08 -27.81 -0.82
CA ILE A 254 -6.57 -29.20 -0.74
C ILE A 254 -5.86 -30.06 -1.78
N ASP A 255 -5.48 -31.25 -1.40
CA ASP A 255 -5.06 -32.29 -2.34
C ASP A 255 -6.32 -33.00 -2.92
N THR A 256 -6.70 -32.65 -4.15
CA THR A 256 -7.91 -33.16 -4.79
C THR A 256 -7.89 -34.68 -4.99
N HIS A 257 -6.68 -35.27 -5.08
CA HIS A 257 -6.53 -36.72 -5.24
C HIS A 257 -6.89 -37.49 -3.95
N THR A 258 -6.50 -36.96 -2.79
CA THR A 258 -6.72 -37.66 -1.50
C THR A 258 -7.95 -37.12 -0.74
N ASP A 259 -8.41 -35.91 -1.05
CA ASP A 259 -9.56 -35.26 -0.40
C ASP A 259 -10.47 -34.55 -1.43
N PRO A 260 -11.14 -35.30 -2.33
CA PRO A 260 -11.96 -34.72 -3.40
C PRO A 260 -13.21 -34.00 -2.90
N GLN A 261 -13.63 -34.22 -1.66
CA GLN A 261 -14.78 -33.57 -1.04
C GLN A 261 -14.43 -32.41 -0.14
N ALA A 262 -13.12 -32.06 -0.05
CA ALA A 262 -12.59 -31.01 0.81
C ALA A 262 -12.99 -31.18 2.28
N GLN A 263 -12.89 -32.39 2.81
CA GLN A 263 -13.18 -32.71 4.21
C GLN A 263 -12.28 -31.90 5.15
N ALA A 264 -10.98 -31.75 4.79
CA ALA A 264 -10.04 -30.93 5.53
C ALA A 264 -10.51 -29.47 5.71
N TRP A 265 -11.11 -28.90 4.68
CA TRP A 265 -11.72 -27.57 4.74
C TRP A 265 -12.94 -27.53 5.68
N GLN A 266 -13.81 -28.54 5.59
CA GLN A 266 -15.01 -28.61 6.43
C GLN A 266 -14.64 -28.71 7.91
N ASP A 267 -13.61 -29.49 8.24
CA ASP A 267 -13.10 -29.68 9.60
C ASP A 267 -12.50 -28.38 10.18
N GLU A 268 -11.79 -27.61 9.34
CA GLU A 268 -11.10 -26.40 9.77
C GLU A 268 -11.95 -25.13 9.66
N ARG A 269 -13.05 -25.16 8.91
CA ARG A 269 -13.86 -23.98 8.61
C ARG A 269 -14.34 -23.21 9.85
N ALA A 270 -14.66 -23.92 10.92
CA ALA A 270 -15.11 -23.33 12.19
C ALA A 270 -13.99 -22.59 12.92
N ASN A 271 -12.74 -22.92 12.63
CA ASN A 271 -11.54 -22.33 13.24
C ASN A 271 -11.00 -21.11 12.48
N LEU A 272 -11.52 -20.86 11.26
CA LEU A 272 -11.07 -19.72 10.43
C LEU A 272 -11.83 -18.43 10.78
N PRO A 273 -11.19 -17.27 10.68
CA PRO A 273 -11.83 -15.97 10.89
C PRO A 273 -13.04 -15.79 9.97
N VAL A 274 -14.15 -15.33 10.53
CA VAL A 274 -15.42 -15.14 9.78
C VAL A 274 -15.33 -13.98 8.80
N ASP A 275 -14.55 -12.95 9.18
CA ASP A 275 -14.46 -11.68 8.44
C ASP A 275 -13.42 -11.72 7.31
N VAL A 276 -12.60 -12.80 7.23
CA VAL A 276 -11.59 -12.96 6.17
C VAL A 276 -12.13 -13.91 5.10
N ALA A 277 -12.14 -13.44 3.86
CA ALA A 277 -12.58 -14.24 2.72
C ALA A 277 -11.57 -15.35 2.39
N VAL A 278 -12.09 -16.51 1.96
CA VAL A 278 -11.27 -17.68 1.68
C VAL A 278 -11.30 -18.03 0.19
N THR A 279 -10.12 -18.35 -0.35
CA THR A 279 -9.99 -19.02 -1.65
C THR A 279 -9.58 -20.46 -1.39
N LEU A 280 -10.47 -21.40 -1.68
CA LEU A 280 -10.19 -22.82 -1.61
C LEU A 280 -9.52 -23.26 -2.91
N LEU A 281 -8.31 -23.81 -2.82
CA LEU A 281 -7.59 -24.34 -3.97
C LEU A 281 -7.65 -25.85 -3.99
N LEU A 282 -8.30 -26.39 -4.99
CA LEU A 282 -8.27 -27.82 -5.33
C LEU A 282 -7.00 -28.07 -6.14
N ASN A 283 -5.91 -28.41 -5.45
CA ASN A 283 -4.60 -28.64 -6.05
C ASN A 283 -4.45 -30.09 -6.51
N LYS A 284 -3.45 -30.33 -7.35
CA LYS A 284 -3.10 -31.65 -7.94
C LYS A 284 -4.19 -32.20 -8.86
N ILE A 285 -4.90 -31.33 -9.59
CA ILE A 285 -5.91 -31.78 -10.58
C ILE A 285 -5.30 -32.64 -11.69
N ASP A 286 -4.00 -32.55 -11.90
CA ASP A 286 -3.26 -33.42 -12.82
C ASP A 286 -3.18 -34.89 -12.39
N ALA A 287 -3.52 -35.19 -11.14
CA ALA A 287 -3.57 -36.55 -10.59
C ALA A 287 -4.97 -37.18 -10.60
N VAL A 288 -6.00 -36.46 -11.08
CA VAL A 288 -7.39 -36.90 -11.15
C VAL A 288 -7.97 -36.72 -12.55
N ALA A 289 -9.03 -37.46 -12.88
CA ALA A 289 -9.72 -37.26 -14.16
C ALA A 289 -10.38 -35.86 -14.21
N PRO A 290 -10.38 -35.19 -15.38
CA PRO A 290 -10.93 -33.84 -15.51
C PRO A 290 -12.40 -33.72 -15.06
N GLU A 291 -13.21 -34.73 -15.35
CA GLU A 291 -14.62 -34.77 -14.94
C GLU A 291 -14.77 -34.78 -13.41
N HIS A 292 -13.91 -35.52 -12.70
CA HIS A 292 -13.92 -35.59 -11.24
C HIS A 292 -13.47 -34.26 -10.62
N ALA A 293 -12.45 -33.60 -11.19
CA ALA A 293 -12.01 -32.31 -10.72
C ALA A 293 -13.13 -31.25 -10.88
N ALA A 294 -13.80 -31.21 -12.03
CA ALA A 294 -14.91 -30.31 -12.29
C ALA A 294 -16.13 -30.59 -11.40
N GLN A 295 -16.43 -31.89 -11.14
CA GLN A 295 -17.51 -32.26 -10.24
C GLN A 295 -17.22 -31.84 -8.79
N SER A 296 -16.01 -32.06 -8.31
CA SER A 296 -15.57 -31.62 -6.96
C SER A 296 -15.67 -30.11 -6.82
N GLU A 297 -15.18 -29.36 -7.81
CA GLU A 297 -15.27 -27.90 -7.82
C GLU A 297 -16.71 -27.42 -7.75
N ALA A 298 -17.60 -27.96 -8.56
CA ALA A 298 -19.02 -27.58 -8.59
C ALA A 298 -19.74 -27.87 -7.26
N GLN A 299 -19.49 -29.05 -6.67
CA GLN A 299 -20.09 -29.45 -5.40
C GLN A 299 -19.63 -28.59 -4.24
N ILE A 300 -18.34 -28.23 -4.21
CA ILE A 300 -17.76 -27.39 -3.18
C ILE A 300 -18.23 -25.94 -3.34
N ARG A 301 -18.26 -25.42 -4.57
CA ARG A 301 -18.74 -24.09 -4.89
C ARG A 301 -20.17 -23.84 -4.39
N ALA A 302 -21.03 -24.83 -4.47
CA ALA A 302 -22.42 -24.73 -3.96
C ALA A 302 -22.50 -24.58 -2.43
N ARG A 303 -21.40 -24.82 -1.70
CA ARG A 303 -21.33 -24.73 -0.21
C ARG A 303 -20.51 -23.53 0.28
N MET A 304 -19.95 -22.72 -0.64
CA MET A 304 -19.15 -21.55 -0.28
C MET A 304 -20.02 -20.38 0.20
N ARG A 305 -19.46 -19.54 1.07
CA ARG A 305 -20.11 -18.29 1.50
C ARG A 305 -19.92 -17.22 0.42
N ALA A 306 -20.74 -16.17 0.49
CA ALA A 306 -20.53 -14.96 -0.32
C ALA A 306 -19.13 -14.39 0.00
N GLY A 307 -18.38 -14.04 -1.05
CA GLY A 307 -16.99 -13.56 -0.95
C GLY A 307 -15.91 -14.64 -0.98
N ASP A 308 -16.24 -15.90 -0.66
CA ASP A 308 -15.33 -17.04 -0.83
C ASP A 308 -15.29 -17.49 -2.30
N ALA A 309 -14.19 -18.17 -2.68
CA ALA A 309 -14.02 -18.71 -4.02
C ALA A 309 -13.45 -20.13 -3.98
N VAL A 310 -13.71 -20.92 -5.03
CA VAL A 310 -13.05 -22.21 -5.26
C VAL A 310 -12.42 -22.23 -6.64
N LEU A 311 -11.19 -22.68 -6.72
CA LEU A 311 -10.41 -22.77 -7.96
C LEU A 311 -9.70 -24.13 -8.03
N ALA A 312 -9.69 -24.72 -9.21
CA ALA A 312 -8.99 -25.96 -9.50
C ALA A 312 -7.63 -25.66 -10.15
N ILE A 313 -6.54 -26.16 -9.56
CA ILE A 313 -5.18 -25.88 -10.02
C ILE A 313 -4.29 -27.14 -10.00
N SER A 314 -3.20 -27.08 -10.73
CA SER A 314 -2.04 -27.92 -10.52
C SER A 314 -0.79 -27.06 -10.38
N ALA A 315 -0.27 -26.94 -9.17
CA ALA A 315 0.99 -26.23 -8.91
C ALA A 315 2.19 -26.90 -9.64
N ARG A 316 2.08 -28.18 -10.00
CA ARG A 316 3.11 -28.93 -10.72
C ARG A 316 3.14 -28.62 -12.22
N THR A 317 1.98 -28.58 -12.87
CA THR A 317 1.89 -28.40 -14.33
C THR A 317 1.61 -26.94 -14.74
N GLY A 318 1.23 -26.09 -13.80
CA GLY A 318 0.82 -24.71 -14.07
C GLY A 318 -0.65 -24.57 -14.46
N ALA A 319 -1.41 -25.65 -14.59
CA ALA A 319 -2.83 -25.57 -14.94
C ALA A 319 -3.62 -24.79 -13.87
N GLY A 320 -4.46 -23.84 -14.29
CA GLY A 320 -5.27 -22.99 -13.41
C GLY A 320 -4.50 -21.88 -12.66
N MET A 321 -3.16 -21.82 -12.79
CA MET A 321 -2.37 -20.78 -12.08
C MET A 321 -2.66 -19.38 -12.58
N GLU A 322 -2.91 -19.19 -13.87
CA GLU A 322 -3.30 -17.89 -14.42
C GLU A 322 -4.66 -17.41 -13.87
N THR A 323 -5.62 -18.33 -13.75
CA THR A 323 -6.92 -18.05 -13.12
C THR A 323 -6.75 -17.63 -11.66
N LEU A 324 -5.84 -18.28 -10.92
CA LEU A 324 -5.52 -17.93 -9.54
C LEU A 324 -4.91 -16.52 -9.46
N ARG A 325 -3.94 -16.18 -10.34
CA ARG A 325 -3.33 -14.84 -10.38
C ARG A 325 -4.38 -13.76 -10.64
N HIS A 326 -5.20 -13.98 -11.68
CA HIS A 326 -6.27 -13.05 -12.02
C HIS A 326 -7.26 -12.89 -10.85
N HIS A 327 -7.62 -13.99 -10.18
CA HIS A 327 -8.50 -13.97 -9.01
C HIS A 327 -7.90 -13.15 -7.87
N LEU A 328 -6.63 -13.36 -7.50
CA LEU A 328 -5.97 -12.61 -6.42
C LEU A 328 -5.91 -11.11 -6.74
N LYS A 329 -5.59 -10.74 -7.99
CA LYS A 329 -5.64 -9.34 -8.44
C LYS A 329 -7.04 -8.75 -8.31
N SER A 330 -8.07 -9.49 -8.75
CA SER A 330 -9.46 -9.01 -8.69
C SER A 330 -9.98 -8.85 -7.25
N CYS A 331 -9.50 -9.65 -6.31
CA CYS A 331 -9.85 -9.51 -4.89
C CYS A 331 -9.41 -8.17 -4.29
N MET A 332 -8.32 -7.60 -4.79
CA MET A 332 -7.81 -6.29 -4.39
C MET A 332 -8.30 -5.16 -5.30
N GLY A 333 -9.10 -5.46 -6.31
CA GLY A 333 -9.49 -4.49 -7.33
C GLY A 333 -8.28 -3.97 -8.12
N TYR A 334 -7.17 -4.74 -8.17
CA TYR A 334 -5.97 -4.30 -8.85
C TYR A 334 -6.12 -4.40 -10.38
N ASP A 335 -5.94 -3.26 -11.02
CA ASP A 335 -5.81 -3.14 -12.48
C ASP A 335 -4.47 -2.45 -12.79
N ALA A 336 -3.67 -3.07 -13.66
CA ALA A 336 -2.36 -2.56 -14.05
C ALA A 336 -2.46 -1.33 -14.97
N ALA A 337 -3.27 -0.34 -14.59
CA ALA A 337 -3.47 0.87 -15.38
C ALA A 337 -2.21 1.74 -15.42
N ALA A 338 -1.95 2.33 -16.57
CA ALA A 338 -0.88 3.32 -16.71
C ALA A 338 -1.21 4.58 -15.87
N GLY A 339 -0.18 5.19 -15.27
CA GLY A 339 -0.34 6.45 -14.52
C GLY A 339 -0.76 6.30 -13.06
N THR A 340 -0.67 5.09 -12.48
CA THR A 340 -0.88 4.88 -11.04
C THR A 340 0.22 5.58 -10.23
N VAL A 341 -0.18 6.33 -9.20
CA VAL A 341 0.70 7.04 -8.25
C VAL A 341 0.75 6.26 -6.94
N SER A 342 1.83 6.37 -6.14
CA SER A 342 1.80 5.82 -4.78
C SER A 342 0.84 6.62 -3.91
N ALA A 343 0.03 5.93 -3.10
CA ALA A 343 -0.89 6.55 -2.17
C ALA A 343 -0.99 5.74 -0.88
N ARG A 344 -1.35 6.41 0.21
CA ARG A 344 -1.49 5.84 1.55
C ARG A 344 -2.94 5.90 2.02
N ALA A 345 -3.30 5.11 3.04
CA ALA A 345 -4.64 5.10 3.62
C ALA A 345 -5.11 6.50 4.04
N ARG A 346 -4.21 7.34 4.60
CA ARG A 346 -4.53 8.73 4.97
C ARG A 346 -4.95 9.60 3.78
N HIS A 347 -4.32 9.39 2.59
CA HIS A 347 -4.68 10.11 1.38
C HIS A 347 -6.08 9.74 0.90
N LEU A 348 -6.42 8.44 0.94
CA LEU A 348 -7.75 7.96 0.59
C LEU A 348 -8.82 8.48 1.56
N ASP A 349 -8.52 8.50 2.86
CA ASP A 349 -9.41 9.05 3.88
C ASP A 349 -9.67 10.55 3.60
N ALA A 350 -8.63 11.32 3.39
CA ALA A 350 -8.74 12.75 3.09
C ALA A 350 -9.51 13.01 1.79
N LEU A 351 -9.22 12.25 0.72
CA LEU A 351 -9.96 12.35 -0.56
C LEU A 351 -11.45 12.02 -0.39
N ARG A 352 -11.79 10.97 0.36
CA ARG A 352 -13.19 10.58 0.60
C ARG A 352 -13.93 11.60 1.46
N ARG A 353 -13.28 12.16 2.47
CA ARG A 353 -13.86 13.27 3.26
C ARG A 353 -14.10 14.48 2.38
N ALA A 354 -13.14 14.85 1.55
CA ALA A 354 -13.29 15.97 0.61
C ALA A 354 -14.42 15.73 -0.40
N GLU A 355 -14.53 14.51 -0.96
CA GLU A 355 -15.62 14.12 -1.86
C GLU A 355 -16.98 14.22 -1.15
N THR A 356 -17.09 13.71 0.09
CA THR A 356 -18.32 13.76 0.88
C THR A 356 -18.76 15.21 1.13
N HIS A 357 -17.82 16.10 1.48
CA HIS A 357 -18.12 17.52 1.66
C HIS A 357 -18.52 18.20 0.34
N ALA A 358 -17.87 17.85 -0.77
CA ALA A 358 -18.24 18.34 -2.09
C ALA A 358 -19.66 17.88 -2.50
N GLU A 359 -20.02 16.63 -2.23
CA GLU A 359 -21.37 16.12 -2.47
C GLU A 359 -22.42 16.78 -1.58
N GLU A 360 -22.10 17.04 -0.32
CA GLU A 360 -22.95 17.77 0.60
C GLU A 360 -23.18 19.20 0.12
N ALA A 361 -22.11 19.88 -0.36
CA ALA A 361 -22.24 21.20 -0.98
C ALA A 361 -23.23 21.20 -2.15
N VAL A 362 -23.16 20.19 -3.02
CA VAL A 362 -24.13 20.01 -4.12
C VAL A 362 -25.55 19.84 -3.60
N ARG A 363 -25.74 19.02 -2.57
CA ARG A 363 -27.05 18.78 -1.97
C ARG A 363 -27.65 20.06 -1.36
N GLN A 364 -26.83 20.80 -0.58
CA GLN A 364 -27.26 22.07 0.00
C GLN A 364 -27.62 23.12 -1.08
N LEU A 365 -26.91 23.10 -2.19
CA LEU A 365 -27.19 23.98 -3.33
C LEU A 365 -28.55 23.67 -3.96
N VAL A 366 -28.83 22.39 -4.23
CA VAL A 366 -30.01 21.95 -4.96
C VAL A 366 -31.27 21.98 -4.09
N GLU A 367 -31.17 21.50 -2.84
CA GLU A 367 -32.33 21.29 -1.95
C GLU A 367 -32.64 22.54 -1.11
N ALA A 368 -31.63 23.14 -0.50
CA ALA A 368 -31.78 24.22 0.47
C ALA A 368 -31.56 25.63 -0.12
N ARG A 369 -30.90 25.73 -1.27
CA ARG A 369 -30.44 27.01 -1.87
C ARG A 369 -29.71 27.91 -0.86
N ALA A 370 -28.94 27.28 0.05
CA ALA A 370 -28.24 27.94 1.16
C ALA A 370 -26.79 28.18 0.80
N GLY A 371 -26.49 29.26 0.10
CA GLY A 371 -25.13 29.58 -0.40
C GLY A 371 -24.05 29.55 0.68
N GLU A 372 -24.33 30.09 1.88
CA GLU A 372 -23.40 30.07 3.01
C GLU A 372 -23.00 28.65 3.43
N LEU A 373 -23.96 27.70 3.47
CA LEU A 373 -23.69 26.30 3.80
C LEU A 373 -22.88 25.63 2.70
N VAL A 374 -23.14 25.98 1.44
CA VAL A 374 -22.36 25.46 0.30
C VAL A 374 -20.92 25.93 0.40
N ALA A 375 -20.66 27.21 0.67
CA ALA A 375 -19.32 27.76 0.83
C ALA A 375 -18.56 27.09 1.99
N GLU A 376 -19.22 26.84 3.12
CA GLU A 376 -18.62 26.14 4.26
C GLU A 376 -18.27 24.67 3.95
N GLU A 377 -19.13 23.93 3.26
CA GLU A 377 -18.83 22.56 2.86
C GLU A 377 -17.67 22.50 1.85
N LEU A 378 -17.59 23.42 0.88
CA LEU A 378 -16.46 23.51 -0.03
C LEU A 378 -15.15 23.87 0.70
N ARG A 379 -15.22 24.72 1.73
CA ARG A 379 -14.06 25.05 2.58
C ARG A 379 -13.57 23.82 3.33
N ARG A 380 -14.46 22.99 3.87
CA ARG A 380 -14.13 21.72 4.53
C ARG A 380 -13.50 20.71 3.56
N ALA A 381 -14.05 20.61 2.34
CA ALA A 381 -13.47 19.80 1.29
C ALA A 381 -12.04 20.21 0.97
N GLN A 382 -11.79 21.52 0.82
CA GLN A 382 -10.46 22.08 0.59
C GLN A 382 -9.50 21.75 1.76
N GLN A 383 -9.94 21.93 3.01
CA GLN A 383 -9.12 21.58 4.18
C GLN A 383 -8.71 20.11 4.20
N ALA A 384 -9.62 19.20 3.87
CA ALA A 384 -9.29 17.79 3.79
C ALA A 384 -8.26 17.48 2.69
N LEU A 385 -8.32 18.14 1.53
CA LEU A 385 -7.30 17.99 0.49
C LEU A 385 -5.93 18.54 0.92
N ASN A 386 -5.90 19.69 1.61
CA ASN A 386 -4.66 20.31 2.06
C ASN A 386 -3.89 19.46 3.09
N GLU A 387 -4.58 18.57 3.83
CA GLU A 387 -3.94 17.56 4.68
C GLU A 387 -3.06 16.58 3.89
N ILE A 388 -3.37 16.35 2.61
CA ILE A 388 -2.62 15.41 1.76
C ILE A 388 -1.24 15.97 1.45
N THR A 389 -1.17 17.19 0.96
CA THR A 389 0.07 17.86 0.54
C THR A 389 0.84 18.46 1.70
N GLY A 390 0.15 18.65 2.81
CA GLY A 390 0.79 19.11 4.03
C GLY A 390 0.79 20.60 4.22
N GLU A 391 -0.15 21.33 3.67
CA GLU A 391 -0.28 22.79 3.89
C GLU A 391 -0.77 23.14 5.30
N PHE A 392 -1.37 22.19 6.02
CA PHE A 392 -1.77 22.32 7.43
C PHE A 392 -1.35 21.09 8.22
N HIS A 393 -0.45 21.24 9.21
CA HIS A 393 0.09 20.14 9.98
C HIS A 393 -0.25 20.26 11.45
N ALA A 394 -0.59 19.11 12.07
CA ALA A 394 -0.31 18.89 13.47
C ALA A 394 1.10 18.27 13.58
N ASP A 395 1.96 18.79 14.46
CA ASP A 395 3.33 18.30 14.70
C ASP A 395 3.37 16.78 14.97
N ASP A 396 2.34 16.24 15.61
CA ASP A 396 2.18 14.80 15.88
C ASP A 396 2.09 13.96 14.60
N LEU A 397 1.50 14.49 13.52
CA LEU A 397 1.41 13.79 12.22
C LEU A 397 2.78 13.70 11.57
N LEU A 398 3.53 14.80 11.57
CA LEU A 398 4.91 14.82 11.04
C LEU A 398 5.80 13.85 11.81
N GLY A 399 5.72 13.85 13.14
CA GLY A 399 6.47 12.93 13.98
C GLY A 399 6.22 11.45 13.64
N ARG A 400 4.98 11.07 13.36
CA ARG A 400 4.63 9.69 12.96
C ARG A 400 5.11 9.32 11.56
N ILE A 401 4.97 10.24 10.59
CA ILE A 401 5.38 10.00 9.21
C ILE A 401 6.90 9.81 9.16
N PHE A 402 7.66 10.77 9.67
CA PHE A 402 9.12 10.74 9.59
C PHE A 402 9.76 9.76 10.58
N GLY A 403 9.12 9.47 11.70
CA GLY A 403 9.58 8.45 12.65
C GLY A 403 9.56 7.01 12.09
N SER A 404 8.81 6.76 11.03
CA SER A 404 8.79 5.46 10.33
C SER A 404 9.90 5.29 9.29
N PHE A 405 10.68 6.33 9.00
CA PHE A 405 11.78 6.29 8.03
C PHE A 405 13.03 5.60 8.60
N CYS A 406 13.90 5.12 7.72
CA CYS A 406 15.21 4.65 8.11
C CYS A 406 16.11 5.79 8.61
N ILE A 407 17.03 5.50 9.54
CA ILE A 407 18.04 6.46 10.00
C ILE A 407 18.96 6.81 8.83
N GLY A 408 19.17 8.11 8.61
CA GLY A 408 20.04 8.61 7.55
C GLY A 408 19.34 9.04 6.26
N LYS A 409 18.00 9.17 6.33
CA LYS A 409 17.18 9.68 5.21
C LYS A 409 16.27 10.81 5.64
#